data_e54d5ae1754f85a497e6fe3d6f8acac3
#
_entry.id   e54d5ae1754f85a497e6fe3d6f8acac3
#
_cell.length_a   1.000
_cell.length_b   1.000
_cell.length_c   1.000
_cell.angle_alpha   90.00
_cell.angle_beta   90.00
_cell.angle_gamma   90.00
#
_symmetry.space_group_name_H-M   'P 1'
#
loop_
_entity.id
_entity.type
_entity.pdbx_description
1 polymer ?
#
loop_
_entity_poly.entity_id
_entity_poly.type
_entity_poly.pdbx_seq_one_letter_code
_entity_poly.pdbx_strand_id
1 'polypeptide(L)'
;HLTMSRVAQKEDLSDPEVIHAFAKRVGNERYLRALYLLTVADIRGTSPKVWNAWKGKLLEDLYRYTLRVLGGRAPDANAEIEARKRDALIELALHSEPHEGQKALWETLDVGYFMRHDAGEIAWHARQLSRHVNKLSASELNASEHKSIVRARISPLGEGLQVLVYTADQ
;
A
#
# COMPACT_ATOMS: atom_id res chain seq x y z
N HIS A 1 -16.42 -16.95 0.44
CA HIS A 1 -15.63 -16.08 1.32
C HIS A 1 -14.17 -16.52 1.43
N LEU A 2 -13.88 -17.81 1.60
CA LEU A 2 -12.50 -18.32 1.71
C LEU A 2 -11.62 -17.95 0.49
N THR A 3 -12.17 -17.99 -0.71
CA THR A 3 -11.43 -17.59 -1.93
C THR A 3 -11.02 -16.13 -1.88
N MET A 4 -11.93 -15.22 -1.52
CA MET A 4 -11.62 -13.79 -1.43
C MET A 4 -10.58 -13.51 -0.36
N SER A 5 -10.71 -14.12 0.83
CA SER A 5 -9.75 -14.00 1.91
C SER A 5 -8.35 -14.50 1.50
N ARG A 6 -8.29 -15.64 0.77
CA ARG A 6 -7.02 -16.19 0.28
C ARG A 6 -6.35 -15.28 -0.75
N VAL A 7 -7.10 -14.82 -1.75
CA VAL A 7 -6.56 -13.94 -2.79
C VAL A 7 -6.05 -12.64 -2.16
N ALA A 8 -6.84 -12.00 -1.29
CA ALA A 8 -6.46 -10.77 -0.63
C ALA A 8 -5.17 -10.87 0.20
N GLN A 9 -4.91 -12.02 0.82
CA GLN A 9 -3.79 -12.18 1.76
C GLN A 9 -2.55 -12.87 1.17
N LYS A 10 -2.69 -13.60 0.05
CA LYS A 10 -1.61 -14.44 -0.49
C LYS A 10 -1.18 -14.11 -1.91
N GLU A 11 -2.01 -13.37 -2.65
CA GLU A 11 -1.71 -13.02 -4.04
C GLU A 11 -1.25 -11.55 -4.13
N ASP A 12 -0.50 -11.23 -5.17
CA ASP A 12 -0.08 -9.86 -5.43
C ASP A 12 -1.23 -9.06 -6.08
N LEU A 13 -1.86 -8.19 -5.29
CA LEU A 13 -2.96 -7.34 -5.75
C LEU A 13 -2.51 -6.22 -6.71
N SER A 14 -1.22 -6.00 -6.88
CA SER A 14 -0.69 -5.07 -7.88
C SER A 14 -0.60 -5.71 -9.28
N ASP A 15 -0.70 -7.04 -9.36
CA ASP A 15 -0.75 -7.76 -10.63
C ASP A 15 -2.17 -7.71 -11.24
N PRO A 16 -2.35 -7.05 -12.40
CA PRO A 16 -3.64 -6.99 -13.08
C PRO A 16 -4.23 -8.37 -13.43
N GLU A 17 -3.39 -9.37 -13.71
CA GLU A 17 -3.84 -10.72 -14.05
C GLU A 17 -4.55 -11.39 -12.86
N VAL A 18 -4.05 -11.18 -11.63
CA VAL A 18 -4.68 -11.66 -10.40
C VAL A 18 -6.08 -11.05 -10.25
N ILE A 19 -6.21 -9.74 -10.48
CA ILE A 19 -7.49 -9.04 -10.38
C ILE A 19 -8.45 -9.48 -11.47
N HIS A 20 -8.00 -9.63 -12.72
CA HIS A 20 -8.82 -10.11 -13.83
C HIS A 20 -9.30 -11.55 -13.61
N ALA A 21 -8.42 -12.44 -13.17
CA ALA A 21 -8.78 -13.83 -12.85
C ALA A 21 -9.84 -13.90 -11.72
N PHE A 22 -9.67 -13.06 -10.70
CA PHE A 22 -10.64 -12.97 -9.61
C PHE A 22 -11.97 -12.37 -10.08
N ALA A 23 -11.94 -11.30 -10.87
CA ALA A 23 -13.14 -10.67 -11.46
C ALA A 23 -13.93 -11.66 -12.31
N LYS A 24 -13.25 -12.42 -13.19
CA LYS A 24 -13.85 -13.47 -14.00
C LYS A 24 -14.53 -14.54 -13.15
N ARG A 25 -13.93 -14.91 -12.02
CA ARG A 25 -14.49 -15.90 -11.10
C ARG A 25 -15.71 -15.39 -10.37
N VAL A 26 -15.72 -14.11 -9.99
CA VAL A 26 -16.86 -13.46 -9.29
C VAL A 26 -18.00 -13.17 -10.26
N GLY A 27 -17.71 -12.75 -11.48
CA GLY A 27 -18.64 -12.63 -12.59
C GLY A 27 -19.40 -11.29 -12.65
N ASN A 28 -19.85 -10.73 -11.55
CA ASN A 28 -20.56 -9.45 -11.55
C ASN A 28 -20.45 -8.71 -10.21
N GLU A 29 -20.80 -7.41 -10.25
CA GLU A 29 -20.73 -6.51 -9.11
C GLU A 29 -21.59 -6.94 -7.92
N ARG A 30 -22.79 -7.46 -8.17
CA ARG A 30 -23.74 -7.89 -7.12
C ARG A 30 -23.12 -9.04 -6.30
N TYR A 31 -22.53 -10.03 -6.98
CA TYR A 31 -21.84 -11.13 -6.31
C TYR A 31 -20.57 -10.66 -5.60
N LEU A 32 -19.84 -9.71 -6.19
CA LEU A 32 -18.68 -9.12 -5.54
C LEU A 32 -19.03 -8.46 -4.20
N ARG A 33 -20.08 -7.66 -4.18
CA ARG A 33 -20.57 -7.00 -2.95
C ARG A 33 -20.98 -8.01 -1.89
N ALA A 34 -21.79 -9.01 -2.28
CA ALA A 34 -22.22 -10.06 -1.36
C ALA A 34 -21.03 -10.85 -0.81
N LEU A 35 -20.06 -11.19 -1.67
CA LEU A 35 -18.87 -11.92 -1.30
C LEU A 35 -17.99 -11.11 -0.32
N TYR A 36 -17.82 -9.81 -0.57
CA TYR A 36 -17.07 -8.92 0.31
C TYR A 36 -17.71 -8.84 1.70
N LEU A 37 -19.01 -8.55 1.76
CA LEU A 37 -19.74 -8.45 3.03
C LEU A 37 -19.70 -9.76 3.81
N LEU A 38 -19.91 -10.89 3.14
CA LEU A 38 -19.84 -12.21 3.75
C LEU A 38 -18.43 -12.50 4.28
N THR A 39 -17.38 -12.16 3.51
CA THR A 39 -15.99 -12.38 3.93
C THR A 39 -15.63 -11.56 5.17
N VAL A 40 -16.02 -10.29 5.20
CA VAL A 40 -15.80 -9.41 6.35
C VAL A 40 -16.56 -9.90 7.57
N ALA A 41 -17.84 -10.25 7.40
CA ALA A 41 -18.67 -10.75 8.49
C ALA A 41 -18.13 -12.06 9.09
N ASP A 42 -17.70 -12.99 8.23
CA ASP A 42 -17.14 -14.27 8.65
C ASP A 42 -15.85 -14.08 9.45
N ILE A 43 -14.89 -13.28 8.94
CA ILE A 43 -13.62 -13.05 9.62
C ILE A 43 -13.85 -12.34 10.97
N ARG A 44 -14.72 -11.32 11.00
CA ARG A 44 -15.04 -10.60 12.24
C ARG A 44 -15.81 -11.45 13.24
N GLY A 45 -16.69 -12.32 12.76
CA GLY A 45 -17.50 -13.21 13.59
C GLY A 45 -16.73 -14.40 14.16
N THR A 46 -15.64 -14.82 13.51
CA THR A 46 -14.84 -15.96 13.96
C THR A 46 -14.10 -15.65 15.26
N SER A 47 -13.41 -14.52 15.33
CA SER A 47 -12.74 -14.05 16.55
C SER A 47 -12.29 -12.60 16.38
N PRO A 48 -12.41 -11.77 17.44
CA PRO A 48 -11.85 -10.40 17.42
C PRO A 48 -10.35 -10.36 17.14
N LYS A 49 -9.61 -11.42 17.46
CA LYS A 49 -8.17 -11.53 17.23
C LYS A 49 -7.80 -11.82 15.77
N VAL A 50 -8.73 -12.32 14.97
CA VAL A 50 -8.48 -12.70 13.57
C VAL A 50 -8.62 -11.49 12.64
N TRP A 51 -9.45 -10.51 13.01
CA TRP A 51 -9.58 -9.26 12.26
C TRP A 51 -8.53 -8.25 12.71
N ASN A 52 -7.88 -7.61 11.76
CA ASN A 52 -7.05 -6.43 11.98
C ASN A 52 -7.18 -5.46 10.80
N ALA A 53 -6.71 -4.21 11.00
CA ALA A 53 -6.78 -3.16 10.00
C ALA A 53 -6.08 -3.53 8.68
N TRP A 54 -4.95 -4.23 8.76
CA TRP A 54 -4.21 -4.69 7.59
C TRP A 54 -5.02 -5.66 6.72
N LYS A 55 -5.67 -6.67 7.32
CA LYS A 55 -6.56 -7.59 6.59
C LYS A 55 -7.76 -6.85 5.99
N GLY A 56 -8.34 -5.92 6.75
CA GLY A 56 -9.42 -5.07 6.26
C GLY A 56 -9.03 -4.30 5.02
N LYS A 57 -7.84 -3.71 5.04
CA LYS A 57 -7.26 -2.98 3.90
C LYS A 57 -7.09 -3.87 2.67
N LEU A 58 -6.50 -5.05 2.81
CA LEU A 58 -6.29 -5.98 1.69
C LEU A 58 -7.62 -6.41 1.06
N LEU A 59 -8.64 -6.71 1.87
CA LEU A 59 -9.96 -7.08 1.37
C LEU A 59 -10.65 -5.92 0.64
N GLU A 60 -10.52 -4.71 1.16
CA GLU A 60 -11.04 -3.50 0.53
C GLU A 60 -10.34 -3.21 -0.80
N ASP A 61 -9.03 -3.31 -0.86
CA ASP A 61 -8.26 -3.09 -2.08
C ASP A 61 -8.63 -4.12 -3.16
N LEU A 62 -8.72 -5.41 -2.81
CA LEU A 62 -9.20 -6.43 -3.73
C LEU A 62 -10.62 -6.15 -4.23
N TYR A 63 -11.53 -5.73 -3.33
CA TYR A 63 -12.89 -5.35 -3.69
C TYR A 63 -12.90 -4.19 -4.68
N ARG A 64 -12.18 -3.11 -4.38
CA ARG A 64 -12.13 -1.89 -5.21
C ARG A 64 -11.54 -2.17 -6.60
N TYR A 65 -10.45 -2.92 -6.68
CA TYR A 65 -9.82 -3.25 -7.96
C TYR A 65 -10.72 -4.15 -8.80
N THR A 66 -11.30 -5.18 -8.19
CA THR A 66 -12.24 -6.08 -8.88
C THR A 66 -13.48 -5.34 -9.37
N LEU A 67 -14.02 -4.42 -8.55
CA LEU A 67 -15.16 -3.61 -8.92
C LEU A 67 -14.89 -2.76 -10.18
N ARG A 68 -13.70 -2.16 -10.29
CA ARG A 68 -13.27 -1.41 -11.48
C ARG A 68 -13.25 -2.28 -12.73
N VAL A 69 -12.73 -3.50 -12.63
CA VAL A 69 -12.71 -4.46 -13.75
C VAL A 69 -14.12 -4.85 -14.15
N LEU A 70 -15.00 -5.15 -13.20
CA LEU A 70 -16.40 -5.54 -13.48
C LEU A 70 -17.23 -4.39 -14.03
N GLY A 71 -16.89 -3.14 -13.72
CA GLY A 71 -17.52 -1.94 -14.28
C GLY A 71 -16.97 -1.52 -15.64
N GLY A 72 -16.14 -2.33 -16.28
CA GLY A 72 -15.53 -2.05 -17.57
C GLY A 72 -14.38 -1.02 -17.54
N ARG A 73 -13.93 -0.63 -16.35
CA ARG A 73 -12.74 0.20 -16.15
C ARG A 73 -11.60 -0.70 -15.69
N ALA A 74 -10.64 -0.96 -16.57
CA ALA A 74 -9.39 -1.60 -16.17
C ALA A 74 -8.73 -0.78 -15.06
N PRO A 75 -8.11 -1.42 -14.05
CA PRO A 75 -7.29 -0.71 -13.08
C PRO A 75 -6.14 -0.03 -13.86
N ASP A 76 -6.16 1.29 -13.92
CA ASP A 76 -4.99 2.03 -14.39
C ASP A 76 -4.06 2.22 -13.18
N ALA A 77 -3.11 1.30 -13.07
CA ALA A 77 -2.11 1.33 -12.00
C ALA A 77 -1.36 2.67 -11.96
N ASN A 78 -1.07 3.25 -13.12
CA ASN A 78 -0.37 4.53 -13.20
C ASN A 78 -1.25 5.67 -12.67
N ALA A 79 -2.53 5.72 -13.04
CA ALA A 79 -3.44 6.75 -12.53
C ALA A 79 -3.65 6.63 -11.00
N GLU A 80 -3.73 5.41 -10.47
CA GLU A 80 -3.83 5.18 -9.02
C GLU A 80 -2.57 5.60 -8.29
N ILE A 81 -1.39 5.26 -8.82
CA ILE A 81 -0.09 5.67 -8.25
C ILE A 81 0.03 7.18 -8.24
N GLU A 82 -0.29 7.85 -9.35
CA GLU A 82 -0.21 9.30 -9.43
C GLU A 82 -1.24 10.00 -8.51
N ALA A 83 -2.40 9.41 -8.30
CA ALA A 83 -3.36 9.87 -7.30
C ALA A 83 -2.79 9.77 -5.89
N ARG A 84 -2.22 8.60 -5.52
CA ARG A 84 -1.60 8.41 -4.19
C ARG A 84 -0.40 9.32 -3.95
N LYS A 85 0.43 9.53 -4.97
CA LYS A 85 1.55 10.48 -4.89
C LYS A 85 1.04 11.90 -4.64
N ARG A 86 -0.01 12.36 -5.35
CA ARG A 86 -0.60 13.69 -5.12
C ARG A 86 -1.15 13.83 -3.71
N ASP A 87 -1.90 12.84 -3.23
CA ASP A 87 -2.46 12.86 -1.88
C ASP A 87 -1.34 12.85 -0.82
N ALA A 88 -0.27 12.09 -1.04
CA ALA A 88 0.90 12.10 -0.17
C ALA A 88 1.64 13.45 -0.17
N LEU A 89 1.68 14.17 -1.31
CA LEU A 89 2.22 15.54 -1.38
C LEU A 89 1.40 16.53 -0.56
N ILE A 90 0.08 16.39 -0.57
CA ILE A 90 -0.81 17.22 0.26
C ILE A 90 -0.52 16.96 1.75
N GLU A 91 -0.39 15.72 2.15
CA GLU A 91 -0.02 15.33 3.53
C GLU A 91 1.35 15.89 3.94
N LEU A 92 2.34 15.85 3.03
CA LEU A 92 3.67 16.42 3.28
C LEU A 92 3.61 17.93 3.41
N ALA A 93 2.83 18.63 2.57
CA ALA A 93 2.65 20.07 2.61
C ALA A 93 1.99 20.53 3.93
N LEU A 94 1.02 19.79 4.43
CA LEU A 94 0.36 20.07 5.73
C LEU A 94 1.34 20.01 6.92
N HIS A 95 2.44 19.29 6.77
CA HIS A 95 3.48 19.17 7.80
C HIS A 95 4.71 20.07 7.57
N SER A 96 4.62 21.02 6.62
CA SER A 96 5.68 22.01 6.31
C SER A 96 7.05 21.38 5.98
N GLU A 97 7.07 20.19 5.39
CA GLU A 97 8.32 19.52 5.02
C GLU A 97 8.78 19.90 3.61
N PRO A 98 10.09 20.08 3.37
CA PRO A 98 10.63 20.37 2.04
C PRO A 98 10.38 19.20 1.07
N HIS A 99 9.93 19.51 -0.15
CA HIS A 99 9.52 18.51 -1.13
C HIS A 99 10.65 17.96 -2.01
N GLU A 100 11.87 18.43 -1.89
CA GLU A 100 12.94 18.11 -2.85
C GLU A 100 13.48 16.69 -2.74
N GLY A 101 13.61 16.15 -1.53
CA GLY A 101 14.17 14.80 -1.33
C GLY A 101 13.22 13.65 -1.65
N GLN A 102 11.92 13.87 -1.65
CA GLN A 102 10.93 12.81 -1.87
C GLN A 102 10.86 12.36 -3.34
N LYS A 103 11.08 13.29 -4.30
CA LYS A 103 11.03 12.95 -5.72
C LYS A 103 12.10 11.92 -6.07
N ALA A 104 13.34 12.16 -5.65
CA ALA A 104 14.43 11.23 -5.84
C ALA A 104 14.15 9.86 -5.19
N LEU A 105 13.61 9.86 -3.96
CA LEU A 105 13.20 8.64 -3.28
C LEU A 105 12.12 7.88 -4.07
N TRP A 106 11.09 8.58 -4.56
CA TRP A 106 9.99 7.93 -5.27
C TRP A 106 10.39 7.38 -6.65
N GLU A 107 11.45 7.89 -7.25
CA GLU A 107 12.03 7.36 -8.50
C GLU A 107 12.74 6.01 -8.28
N THR A 108 13.15 5.70 -7.05
CA THR A 108 13.78 4.41 -6.70
C THR A 108 12.80 3.33 -6.27
N LEU A 109 11.53 3.68 -6.05
CA LEU A 109 10.51 2.78 -5.53
C LEU A 109 9.66 2.19 -6.64
N ASP A 110 9.34 0.91 -6.53
CA ASP A 110 8.57 0.18 -7.53
C ASP A 110 7.06 0.47 -7.47
N VAL A 111 6.35 0.04 -8.49
CA VAL A 111 4.89 0.12 -8.58
C VAL A 111 4.21 -0.58 -7.39
N GLY A 112 4.73 -1.73 -6.99
CA GLY A 112 4.21 -2.53 -5.88
C GLY A 112 4.25 -1.79 -4.55
N TYR A 113 5.25 -0.94 -4.33
CA TYR A 113 5.32 -0.08 -3.16
C TYR A 113 4.10 0.86 -3.08
N PHE A 114 3.85 1.63 -4.16
CA PHE A 114 2.74 2.59 -4.21
C PHE A 114 1.37 1.92 -4.15
N MET A 115 1.25 0.70 -4.64
CA MET A 115 0.00 -0.05 -4.56
C MET A 115 -0.29 -0.61 -3.18
N ARG A 116 0.73 -0.90 -2.37
CA ARG A 116 0.60 -1.46 -1.01
C ARG A 116 0.38 -0.41 0.07
N HIS A 117 0.83 0.83 -0.13
CA HIS A 117 0.79 1.89 0.89
C HIS A 117 -0.25 2.95 0.55
N ASP A 118 -0.94 3.46 1.57
CA ASP A 118 -1.81 4.64 1.42
C ASP A 118 -1.01 5.94 1.41
N ALA A 119 -1.68 7.05 1.08
CA ALA A 119 -1.05 8.36 0.97
C ALA A 119 -0.37 8.82 2.26
N GLY A 120 -0.98 8.57 3.42
CA GLY A 120 -0.43 8.93 4.72
C GLY A 120 0.80 8.10 5.09
N GLU A 121 0.83 6.82 4.70
CA GLU A 121 2.01 5.96 4.86
C GLU A 121 3.14 6.41 3.95
N ILE A 122 2.85 6.67 2.66
CA ILE A 122 3.83 7.18 1.70
C ILE A 122 4.42 8.51 2.16
N ALA A 123 3.60 9.43 2.67
CA ALA A 123 4.05 10.70 3.23
C ALA A 123 4.94 10.49 4.47
N TRP A 124 4.54 9.58 5.37
CA TRP A 124 5.34 9.25 6.54
C TRP A 124 6.69 8.65 6.17
N HIS A 125 6.73 7.69 5.25
CA HIS A 125 7.96 7.11 4.74
C HIS A 125 8.87 8.18 4.12
N ALA A 126 8.34 9.04 3.28
CA ALA A 126 9.09 10.12 2.67
C ALA A 126 9.72 11.06 3.71
N ARG A 127 8.99 11.43 4.78
CA ARG A 127 9.52 12.27 5.88
C ARG A 127 10.68 11.62 6.61
N GLN A 128 10.60 10.30 6.81
CA GLN A 128 11.67 9.58 7.52
C GLN A 128 12.93 9.40 6.67
N LEU A 129 12.75 9.18 5.37
CA LEU A 129 13.83 8.82 4.45
C LEU A 129 14.49 10.03 3.79
N SER A 130 13.73 11.06 3.40
CA SER A 130 14.26 12.25 2.73
C SER A 130 15.31 13.00 3.56
N ARG A 131 15.17 13.02 4.87
CA ARG A 131 16.16 13.59 5.80
C ARG A 131 17.50 12.85 5.78
N HIS A 132 17.51 11.59 5.38
CA HIS A 132 18.71 10.76 5.30
C HIS A 132 19.29 10.80 3.89
N VAL A 133 18.46 10.78 2.86
CA VAL A 133 18.92 10.91 1.46
C VAL A 133 19.61 12.25 1.23
N ASN A 134 19.12 13.34 1.79
CA ASN A 134 19.75 14.65 1.68
C ASN A 134 21.03 14.81 2.51
N LYS A 135 21.28 13.93 3.49
CA LYS A 135 22.50 13.94 4.30
C LYS A 135 23.62 13.07 3.73
N LEU A 136 23.26 12.14 2.85
CA LEU A 136 24.23 11.33 2.13
C LEU A 136 24.68 12.14 0.90
N SER A 137 25.75 12.90 1.07
CA SER A 137 26.44 13.48 -0.09
C SER A 137 26.92 12.35 -1.02
N ALA A 138 27.05 12.64 -2.32
CA ALA A 138 27.48 11.65 -3.32
C ALA A 138 28.79 10.92 -2.99
N SER A 139 29.62 11.46 -2.08
CA SER A 139 30.84 10.85 -1.59
C SER A 139 30.63 9.76 -0.52
N GLU A 140 29.49 9.76 0.17
CA GLU A 140 29.14 8.77 1.20
C GLU A 140 28.35 7.57 0.66
N LEU A 141 27.77 7.70 -0.54
CA LEU A 141 27.13 6.59 -1.27
C LEU A 141 28.14 5.50 -1.70
N ASN A 142 29.43 5.83 -1.77
CA ASN A 142 30.50 4.91 -2.13
C ASN A 142 31.22 4.28 -0.94
N ALA A 143 30.91 4.67 0.30
CA ALA A 143 31.47 4.09 1.50
C ALA A 143 30.55 2.96 2.00
N SER A 144 31.00 1.75 1.81
CA SER A 144 30.36 0.45 2.08
C SER A 144 29.96 0.20 3.55
N GLU A 145 29.10 1.01 4.11
CA GLU A 145 28.34 0.64 5.30
C GLU A 145 26.85 0.62 4.95
N HIS A 146 26.28 -0.58 4.88
CA HIS A 146 24.85 -0.82 4.70
C HIS A 146 24.07 -0.26 5.89
N LYS A 147 23.69 1.02 5.83
CA LYS A 147 22.87 1.64 6.87
C LYS A 147 21.42 1.37 6.59
N SER A 148 20.88 0.35 7.22
CA SER A 148 19.43 0.17 7.29
C SER A 148 18.81 1.26 8.15
N ILE A 149 17.72 1.85 7.68
CA ILE A 149 16.92 2.82 8.44
C ILE A 149 15.71 2.09 8.99
N VAL A 150 15.58 2.07 10.32
CA VAL A 150 14.40 1.52 10.99
C VAL A 150 13.67 2.65 11.72
N ARG A 151 12.37 2.78 11.46
CA ARG A 151 11.50 3.74 12.13
C ARG A 151 10.21 3.06 12.55
N ALA A 152 9.68 3.47 13.69
CA ALA A 152 8.41 2.96 14.19
C ALA A 152 7.48 4.12 14.59
N ARG A 153 6.20 3.92 14.43
CA ARG A 153 5.14 4.80 14.96
C ARG A 153 3.95 3.98 15.44
N ILE A 154 3.12 4.57 16.27
CA ILE A 154 1.80 4.02 16.56
C ILE A 154 0.97 4.10 15.28
N SER A 155 0.28 3.02 14.95
CA SER A 155 -0.61 3.00 13.79
C SER A 155 -1.65 4.13 13.90
N PRO A 156 -1.89 4.93 12.84
CA PRO A 156 -2.95 5.94 12.83
C PRO A 156 -4.35 5.36 13.11
N LEU A 157 -4.52 4.07 12.87
CA LEU A 157 -5.77 3.34 13.14
C LEU A 157 -5.89 2.90 14.61
N GLY A 158 -4.91 3.24 15.46
CA GLY A 158 -4.93 2.92 16.90
C GLY A 158 -4.59 1.47 17.23
N GLU A 159 -4.27 0.63 16.27
CA GLU A 159 -4.00 -0.79 16.44
C GLU A 159 -2.53 -1.14 16.14
N GLY A 160 -1.70 -1.22 17.18
CA GLY A 160 -0.33 -1.70 17.08
C GLY A 160 0.69 -0.68 16.56
N LEU A 161 1.86 -1.19 16.15
CA LEU A 161 2.97 -0.40 15.64
C LEU A 161 3.12 -0.61 14.13
N GLN A 162 3.36 0.49 13.41
CA GLN A 162 3.88 0.45 12.06
C GLN A 162 5.40 0.59 12.12
N VAL A 163 6.11 -0.33 11.47
CA VAL A 163 7.58 -0.32 11.40
C VAL A 163 8.00 -0.19 9.94
N LEU A 164 8.77 0.85 9.65
CA LEU A 164 9.44 1.05 8.37
C LEU A 164 10.87 0.53 8.48
N VAL A 165 11.24 -0.37 7.59
CA VAL A 165 12.62 -0.82 7.38
C VAL A 165 13.00 -0.46 5.95
N TYR A 166 14.01 0.36 5.80
CA TYR A 166 14.59 0.71 4.51
C TYR A 166 16.02 0.22 4.45
N THR A 167 16.32 -0.55 3.40
CA THR A 167 17.66 -1.04 3.09
C THR A 167 17.98 -0.69 1.64
N ALA A 168 19.21 -0.22 1.37
CA ALA A 168 19.66 -0.09 -0.02
C ALA A 168 19.95 -1.50 -0.57
N ASP A 169 19.46 -1.78 -1.78
CA ASP A 169 19.86 -2.99 -2.52
C ASP A 169 21.34 -2.92 -2.88
N GLN A 170 22.00 -4.09 -2.86
CA GLN A 170 23.38 -4.27 -3.29
C GLN A 170 23.48 -4.38 -4.80
#